data_da427067cbb0da8d18b88f8a83816fd3
#
_entry.id   da427067cbb0da8d18b88f8a83816fd3
#
_cell.length_a   1.000
_cell.length_b   1.000
_cell.length_c   1.000
_cell.angle_alpha   90.00
_cell.angle_beta   90.00
_cell.angle_gamma   90.00
#
_symmetry.space_group_name_H-M   'P 1'
#
loop_
_entity.id
_entity.type
_entity.pdbx_description
1 polymer ?
#
loop_
_entity_poly.entity_id
_entity_poly.type
_entity_poly.pdbx_seq_one_letter_code
_entity_poly.pdbx_strand_id
1 'polypeptide(L)'
;VCFPMVFPCRNKSPLSAKWPPLHEPHHAQLPCDAGPGFPRLAPSNENIIYALFSNGNNGNIEADLWKYDAVSETWTDYSSKLPDEPGGDLEGNDPFAIQGGYDLVVSVKPDDENFVTIGGTNVYKIENIVEDATFTRIGGYTSNTSYGPYAVGGDEHHPDIHALAYDPNNSNILF
;
A
#
# COMPACT_ATOMS: atom_id res chain seq x y z
N VAL A 1 0.67 4.64 23.92
CA VAL A 1 -0.78 4.82 24.10
C VAL A 1 -1.32 5.08 22.71
N CYS A 2 -1.89 4.06 22.04
CA CYS A 2 -2.55 4.23 20.74
C CYS A 2 -3.85 5.00 20.94
N PHE A 3 -3.93 6.20 20.39
CA PHE A 3 -5.20 6.88 20.19
C PHE A 3 -5.84 6.35 18.91
N PRO A 4 -7.12 5.94 18.93
CA PRO A 4 -7.83 5.67 17.70
C PRO A 4 -8.06 7.00 16.98
N MET A 5 -7.42 7.21 15.83
CA MET A 5 -7.81 8.29 14.92
C MET A 5 -9.18 7.95 14.35
N VAL A 6 -10.22 8.54 14.91
CA VAL A 6 -11.56 8.51 14.34
C VAL A 6 -11.66 9.67 13.36
N PHE A 7 -11.62 9.38 12.08
CA PHE A 7 -11.89 10.36 11.05
C PHE A 7 -13.41 10.52 10.88
N PRO A 8 -13.98 11.73 10.96
CA PRO A 8 -15.41 11.91 10.79
C PRO A 8 -15.81 11.75 9.32
N CYS A 9 -16.48 10.66 9.00
CA CYS A 9 -17.18 10.53 7.74
C CYS A 9 -18.41 11.44 7.69
N ARG A 10 -18.47 12.34 6.70
CA ARG A 10 -19.72 13.06 6.39
C ARG A 10 -20.65 12.13 5.63
N ASN A 11 -21.82 11.85 6.23
CA ASN A 11 -22.91 11.15 5.56
C ASN A 11 -23.31 11.92 4.29
N LYS A 12 -23.23 11.25 3.13
CA LYS A 12 -23.85 11.74 1.90
C LYS A 12 -25.31 11.35 1.91
N SER A 13 -26.20 12.33 2.00
CA SER A 13 -27.57 12.17 1.54
C SER A 13 -27.60 12.20 0.00
N PRO A 14 -28.43 11.36 -0.67
CA PRO A 14 -28.53 11.42 -2.12
C PRO A 14 -29.33 12.66 -2.53
N LEU A 15 -28.78 13.43 -3.46
CA LEU A 15 -29.37 14.46 -4.28
C LEU A 15 -28.77 15.87 -4.09
N SER A 16 -28.20 16.28 -5.17
CA SER A 16 -27.79 17.59 -5.67
C SER A 16 -26.29 17.82 -5.80
N ALA A 17 -25.81 17.52 -7.00
CA ALA A 17 -24.53 18.02 -7.50
C ALA A 17 -24.62 19.55 -7.67
N LYS A 18 -24.00 20.27 -6.76
CA LYS A 18 -23.47 21.62 -7.00
C LYS A 18 -22.10 21.67 -6.33
N TRP A 19 -21.08 21.77 -7.16
CA TRP A 19 -19.70 22.01 -6.72
C TRP A 19 -19.65 23.38 -6.03
N PRO A 20 -19.01 23.48 -4.84
CA PRO A 20 -18.72 24.78 -4.23
C PRO A 20 -17.62 25.51 -4.97
N PRO A 21 -17.54 26.85 -4.88
CA PRO A 21 -16.54 27.66 -5.56
C PRO A 21 -15.13 27.39 -5.03
N LEU A 22 -14.17 27.51 -5.93
CA LEU A 22 -12.73 27.28 -5.80
C LEU A 22 -12.07 28.22 -4.79
N HIS A 23 -12.15 28.02 -3.47
CA HIS A 23 -11.32 28.74 -2.48
C HIS A 23 -11.41 28.17 -1.04
N GLU A 24 -11.65 26.87 -0.87
CA GLU A 24 -11.30 26.26 0.42
C GLU A 24 -10.12 25.31 0.23
N PRO A 25 -9.14 25.29 1.15
CA PRO A 25 -8.08 24.32 1.11
C PRO A 25 -8.72 22.93 1.17
N HIS A 26 -8.57 22.17 0.10
CA HIS A 26 -9.02 20.79 0.05
C HIS A 26 -8.17 19.99 1.04
N HIS A 27 -8.65 19.81 2.26
CA HIS A 27 -8.21 18.69 3.08
C HIS A 27 -8.57 17.43 2.28
N ALA A 28 -7.60 16.88 1.59
CA ALA A 28 -7.76 15.60 0.91
C ALA A 28 -8.06 14.56 2.00
N GLN A 29 -9.31 14.19 2.14
CA GLN A 29 -9.74 13.13 3.06
C GLN A 29 -9.54 11.79 2.33
N LEU A 30 -9.02 10.81 3.05
CA LEU A 30 -9.06 9.42 2.57
C LEU A 30 -10.49 9.09 2.12
N PRO A 31 -10.65 8.33 1.03
CA PRO A 31 -11.97 7.89 0.59
C PRO A 31 -12.75 7.25 1.74
N CYS A 32 -13.99 7.68 1.96
CA CYS A 32 -14.83 7.12 3.03
C CYS A 32 -15.18 5.64 2.82
N ASP A 33 -14.89 5.12 1.65
CA ASP A 33 -15.15 3.74 1.23
C ASP A 33 -13.89 2.84 1.38
N ALA A 34 -12.82 3.36 2.01
CA ALA A 34 -11.63 2.59 2.28
C ALA A 34 -11.99 1.38 3.16
N GLY A 35 -11.73 0.20 2.64
CA GLY A 35 -11.83 -1.06 3.37
C GLY A 35 -10.78 -1.15 4.49
N PRO A 36 -10.57 -2.32 5.09
CA PRO A 36 -9.53 -2.50 6.09
C PRO A 36 -8.18 -2.08 5.52
N GLY A 37 -7.42 -1.30 6.27
CA GLY A 37 -6.14 -0.77 5.86
C GLY A 37 -5.26 -0.44 7.06
N PHE A 38 -3.95 -0.39 6.83
CA PHE A 38 -2.95 -0.15 7.87
C PHE A 38 -2.11 1.07 7.52
N PRO A 39 -2.27 2.20 8.24
CA PRO A 39 -1.34 3.30 8.13
C PRO A 39 0.00 2.96 8.80
N ARG A 40 1.09 3.41 8.19
CA ARG A 40 2.45 3.29 8.73
C ARG A 40 3.16 4.64 8.68
N LEU A 41 3.70 5.05 9.81
CA LEU A 41 4.64 6.17 9.89
C LEU A 41 5.96 5.76 9.22
N ALA A 42 6.59 6.71 8.52
CA ALA A 42 7.97 6.57 8.07
C ALA A 42 8.90 6.82 9.28
N PRO A 43 9.72 5.83 9.69
CA PRO A 43 10.55 5.99 10.88
C PRO A 43 11.60 7.11 10.77
N SER A 44 12.08 7.40 9.56
CA SER A 44 13.02 8.49 9.27
C SER A 44 12.37 9.88 9.28
N ASN A 45 11.03 9.96 9.16
CA ASN A 45 10.30 11.21 9.13
C ASN A 45 8.88 11.02 9.68
N GLU A 46 8.68 11.43 10.94
CA GLU A 46 7.40 11.29 11.64
C GLU A 46 6.23 12.07 11.03
N ASN A 47 6.51 12.96 10.08
CA ASN A 47 5.47 13.70 9.37
C ASN A 47 4.90 12.94 8.16
N ILE A 48 5.50 11.82 7.77
CA ILE A 48 5.09 11.02 6.61
C ILE A 48 4.37 9.76 7.07
N ILE A 49 3.18 9.57 6.53
CA ILE A 49 2.36 8.39 6.76
C ILE A 49 2.01 7.76 5.40
N TYR A 50 2.24 6.46 5.27
CA TYR A 50 1.71 5.68 4.16
C TYR A 50 0.46 4.94 4.60
N ALA A 51 -0.55 4.92 3.76
CA ALA A 51 -1.79 4.18 3.95
C ALA A 51 -2.03 3.27 2.75
N LEU A 52 -2.01 1.96 2.99
CA LEU A 52 -2.39 0.93 2.03
C LEU A 52 -3.72 0.35 2.50
N PHE A 53 -4.73 0.34 1.64
CA PHE A 53 -6.06 -0.13 2.01
C PHE A 53 -6.77 -0.80 0.84
N SER A 54 -7.69 -1.72 1.16
CA SER A 54 -8.53 -2.39 0.18
C SER A 54 -9.43 -1.38 -0.54
N ASN A 55 -9.43 -1.41 -1.86
CA ASN A 55 -10.30 -0.56 -2.68
C ASN A 55 -11.60 -1.25 -3.11
N GLY A 56 -11.80 -2.51 -2.73
CA GLY A 56 -12.97 -3.29 -3.06
C GLY A 56 -13.00 -3.88 -4.46
N ASN A 57 -11.97 -3.69 -5.27
CA ASN A 57 -11.82 -4.38 -6.54
C ASN A 57 -11.53 -5.87 -6.31
N ASN A 58 -11.91 -6.68 -7.28
CA ASN A 58 -11.62 -8.11 -7.27
C ASN A 58 -11.15 -8.53 -8.66
N GLY A 59 -9.99 -9.18 -8.74
CA GLY A 59 -9.37 -9.57 -10.00
C GLY A 59 -8.71 -8.43 -10.78
N ASN A 60 -8.45 -7.32 -10.12
CA ASN A 60 -7.64 -6.18 -10.55
C ASN A 60 -6.73 -5.78 -9.38
N ILE A 61 -6.00 -4.68 -9.48
CA ILE A 61 -5.29 -4.13 -8.32
C ILE A 61 -6.30 -3.89 -7.21
N GLU A 62 -6.17 -4.65 -6.11
CA GLU A 62 -7.19 -4.72 -5.05
C GLU A 62 -6.98 -3.71 -3.93
N ALA A 63 -5.96 -2.87 -4.03
CA ALA A 63 -5.61 -1.87 -3.02
C ALA A 63 -5.34 -0.50 -3.63
N ASP A 64 -5.42 0.52 -2.77
CA ASP A 64 -4.94 1.87 -3.05
C ASP A 64 -3.82 2.21 -2.06
N LEU A 65 -2.80 2.92 -2.56
CA LEU A 65 -1.66 3.39 -1.77
C LEU A 65 -1.59 4.90 -1.77
N TRP A 66 -1.60 5.48 -0.57
CA TRP A 66 -1.55 6.92 -0.37
C TRP A 66 -0.42 7.30 0.58
N LYS A 67 0.18 8.47 0.34
CA LYS A 67 1.14 9.13 1.23
C LYS A 67 0.53 10.41 1.78
N TYR A 68 0.56 10.58 3.09
CA TYR A 68 0.22 11.83 3.76
C TYR A 68 1.48 12.52 4.24
N ASP A 69 1.57 13.82 4.00
CA ASP A 69 2.59 14.70 4.56
C ASP A 69 1.91 15.65 5.55
N ALA A 70 2.25 15.52 6.83
CA ALA A 70 1.64 16.30 7.90
C ALA A 70 2.13 17.76 7.94
N VAL A 71 3.25 18.08 7.29
CA VAL A 71 3.76 19.47 7.22
C VAL A 71 2.98 20.27 6.20
N SER A 72 2.74 19.70 5.04
CA SER A 72 1.94 20.35 3.98
C SER A 72 0.44 20.05 4.09
N GLU A 73 0.06 19.11 4.97
CA GLU A 73 -1.32 18.63 5.14
C GLU A 73 -1.90 18.06 3.84
N THR A 74 -1.09 17.40 3.02
CA THR A 74 -1.49 16.90 1.70
C THR A 74 -1.42 15.38 1.60
N TRP A 75 -2.34 14.83 0.82
CA TRP A 75 -2.31 13.44 0.38
C TRP A 75 -1.80 13.33 -1.06
N THR A 76 -0.94 12.36 -1.31
CA THR A 76 -0.49 12.00 -2.65
C THR A 76 -0.90 10.57 -2.96
N ASP A 77 -1.55 10.36 -4.10
CA ASP A 77 -1.98 9.05 -4.58
C ASP A 77 -0.83 8.37 -5.34
N TYR A 78 -0.43 7.20 -4.86
CA TYR A 78 0.56 6.32 -5.47
C TYR A 78 -0.03 4.99 -5.95
N SER A 79 -1.35 4.84 -5.97
CA SER A 79 -2.04 3.59 -6.35
C SER A 79 -1.65 3.11 -7.75
N SER A 80 -1.38 4.03 -8.68
CA SER A 80 -0.93 3.68 -10.05
C SER A 80 0.45 3.03 -10.12
N LYS A 81 1.22 3.01 -9.01
CA LYS A 81 2.52 2.35 -8.93
C LYS A 81 2.43 0.92 -8.39
N LEU A 82 1.26 0.52 -7.87
CA LEU A 82 1.04 -0.84 -7.40
C LEU A 82 1.27 -1.84 -8.54
N PRO A 83 1.84 -3.01 -8.24
CA PRO A 83 2.27 -3.93 -9.27
C PRO A 83 1.11 -4.52 -10.08
N ASP A 84 1.32 -4.61 -11.37
CA ASP A 84 0.50 -5.27 -12.37
C ASP A 84 1.48 -5.86 -13.39
N GLU A 85 1.95 -7.08 -13.14
CA GLU A 85 3.01 -7.68 -13.94
C GLU A 85 2.48 -8.23 -15.27
N PRO A 86 3.25 -8.16 -16.35
CA PRO A 86 2.83 -8.68 -17.64
C PRO A 86 2.48 -10.16 -17.60
N GLY A 87 1.37 -10.52 -18.20
CA GLY A 87 0.91 -11.89 -18.32
C GLY A 87 -0.13 -12.27 -17.29
N GLY A 88 -0.32 -11.48 -16.26
CA GLY A 88 -1.27 -11.70 -15.20
C GLY A 88 -1.13 -13.06 -14.53
N ASP A 89 -1.98 -13.34 -13.58
CA ASP A 89 -2.10 -14.65 -13.03
C ASP A 89 -3.57 -15.04 -12.83
N LEU A 90 -3.83 -16.31 -12.84
CA LEU A 90 -5.20 -16.81 -12.78
C LEU A 90 -5.69 -17.04 -11.35
N GLU A 91 -4.81 -16.91 -10.37
CA GLU A 91 -5.08 -17.38 -9.00
C GLU A 91 -4.97 -16.28 -7.94
N GLY A 92 -5.02 -15.01 -8.38
CA GLY A 92 -5.14 -13.85 -7.47
C GLY A 92 -3.85 -13.43 -6.78
N ASN A 93 -2.69 -13.66 -7.38
CA ASN A 93 -1.41 -13.14 -6.92
C ASN A 93 -0.85 -12.01 -7.79
N ASP A 94 -1.45 -11.76 -8.96
CA ASP A 94 -1.16 -10.65 -9.86
C ASP A 94 -2.42 -10.34 -10.73
N PRO A 95 -2.82 -9.08 -10.92
CA PRO A 95 -2.29 -7.84 -10.34
C PRO A 95 -2.35 -7.84 -8.80
N PHE A 96 -1.72 -6.84 -8.16
CA PHE A 96 -1.54 -6.80 -6.71
C PHE A 96 -2.80 -7.20 -5.94
N ALA A 97 -2.74 -8.40 -5.34
CA ALA A 97 -3.86 -9.06 -4.68
C ALA A 97 -3.66 -9.07 -3.17
N ILE A 98 -4.73 -8.83 -2.42
CA ILE A 98 -4.75 -8.74 -0.96
C ILE A 98 -5.74 -9.70 -0.32
N GLN A 99 -6.35 -10.57 -1.10
CA GLN A 99 -7.33 -11.58 -0.66
C GLN A 99 -8.42 -10.99 0.25
N GLY A 100 -9.05 -9.88 -0.18
CA GLY A 100 -10.07 -9.19 0.59
C GLY A 100 -9.55 -8.48 1.85
N GLY A 101 -8.25 -8.21 1.93
CA GLY A 101 -7.60 -7.55 3.07
C GLY A 101 -6.99 -8.53 4.07
N TYR A 102 -6.96 -9.83 3.75
CA TYR A 102 -6.28 -10.83 4.58
C TYR A 102 -4.75 -10.65 4.51
N ASP A 103 -4.23 -10.37 3.33
CA ASP A 103 -2.84 -10.11 3.04
C ASP A 103 -2.67 -8.63 2.70
N LEU A 104 -2.50 -7.80 3.71
CA LEU A 104 -2.42 -6.36 3.49
C LEU A 104 -1.47 -5.72 4.48
N VAL A 105 -0.27 -5.40 4.04
CA VAL A 105 0.73 -4.75 4.88
C VAL A 105 1.55 -3.74 4.09
N VAL A 106 1.88 -2.61 4.71
CA VAL A 106 2.86 -1.64 4.21
C VAL A 106 3.92 -1.41 5.27
N SER A 107 5.17 -1.28 4.85
CA SER A 107 6.29 -0.93 5.71
C SER A 107 7.19 0.07 5.00
N VAL A 108 7.82 0.96 5.77
CA VAL A 108 8.74 1.98 5.27
C VAL A 108 10.11 1.70 5.84
N LYS A 109 11.15 1.80 5.00
CA LYS A 109 12.53 1.58 5.43
C LYS A 109 12.92 2.56 6.53
N PRO A 110 13.55 2.12 7.62
CA PRO A 110 13.78 2.96 8.79
C PRO A 110 14.61 4.22 8.56
N ASP A 111 15.47 4.23 7.58
CA ASP A 111 16.39 5.33 7.24
C ASP A 111 16.04 6.04 5.91
N ASP A 112 14.96 5.64 5.22
CA ASP A 112 14.53 6.24 3.97
C ASP A 112 13.00 6.27 3.85
N GLU A 113 12.41 7.45 3.96
CA GLU A 113 10.96 7.65 3.88
C GLU A 113 10.35 7.36 2.50
N ASN A 114 11.17 7.29 1.45
CA ASN A 114 10.71 7.01 0.09
C ASN A 114 10.88 5.54 -0.30
N PHE A 115 11.61 4.75 0.50
CA PHE A 115 11.72 3.31 0.29
C PHE A 115 10.55 2.60 0.97
N VAL A 116 9.63 2.06 0.17
CA VAL A 116 8.41 1.44 0.66
C VAL A 116 8.37 -0.04 0.26
N THR A 117 7.96 -0.87 1.21
CA THR A 117 7.70 -2.30 0.99
C THR A 117 6.22 -2.57 1.24
N ILE A 118 5.60 -3.34 0.39
CA ILE A 118 4.20 -3.76 0.53
C ILE A 118 4.10 -5.28 0.45
N GLY A 119 3.14 -5.82 1.17
CA GLY A 119 2.77 -7.23 1.11
C GLY A 119 1.28 -7.38 0.83
N GLY A 120 1.01 -8.26 -0.07
CA GLY A 120 -0.26 -8.88 -0.38
C GLY A 120 -0.02 -10.39 -0.45
N THR A 121 -0.56 -11.08 -1.45
CA THR A 121 -0.17 -12.46 -1.76
C THR A 121 1.34 -12.58 -1.96
N ASN A 122 1.95 -11.62 -2.63
CA ASN A 122 3.41 -11.51 -2.79
C ASN A 122 3.96 -10.29 -2.05
N VAL A 123 5.28 -10.21 -1.89
CA VAL A 123 5.98 -9.07 -1.32
C VAL A 123 6.72 -8.27 -2.39
N TYR A 124 6.62 -6.95 -2.30
CA TYR A 124 7.18 -6.02 -3.28
C TYR A 124 7.89 -4.87 -2.58
N LYS A 125 8.86 -4.26 -3.27
CA LYS A 125 9.53 -3.03 -2.85
C LYS A 125 9.51 -1.99 -3.96
N ILE A 126 9.55 -0.72 -3.58
CA ILE A 126 9.93 0.41 -4.42
C ILE A 126 11.03 1.17 -3.70
N GLU A 127 12.15 1.46 -4.40
CA GLU A 127 13.31 2.06 -3.75
C GLU A 127 13.15 3.58 -3.60
N ASN A 128 12.48 4.20 -4.56
CA ASN A 128 12.09 5.60 -4.47
C ASN A 128 10.66 5.78 -5.02
N ILE A 129 9.69 5.85 -4.12
CA ILE A 129 8.28 5.97 -4.52
C ILE A 129 7.97 7.25 -5.30
N VAL A 130 8.81 8.27 -5.22
CA VAL A 130 8.62 9.51 -5.98
C VAL A 130 9.08 9.34 -7.42
N GLU A 131 10.20 8.68 -7.64
CA GLU A 131 10.89 8.61 -8.92
C GLU A 131 10.60 7.32 -9.70
N ASP A 132 10.55 6.17 -9.03
CA ASP A 132 10.36 4.88 -9.67
C ASP A 132 8.94 4.71 -10.22
N ALA A 133 8.81 3.98 -11.32
CA ALA A 133 7.54 3.82 -12.02
C ALA A 133 6.59 2.85 -11.31
N THR A 134 7.10 1.75 -10.77
CA THR A 134 6.32 0.68 -10.15
C THR A 134 7.12 -0.08 -9.12
N PHE A 135 6.43 -0.85 -8.29
CA PHE A 135 7.02 -1.78 -7.36
C PHE A 135 7.66 -2.98 -8.07
N THR A 136 8.71 -3.54 -7.46
CA THR A 136 9.40 -4.76 -7.90
C THR A 136 9.11 -5.89 -6.92
N ARG A 137 8.72 -7.06 -7.40
CA ARG A 137 8.50 -8.25 -6.59
C ARG A 137 9.82 -8.76 -6.02
N ILE A 138 9.84 -9.04 -4.72
CA ILE A 138 11.01 -9.53 -3.99
C ILE A 138 10.74 -10.85 -3.27
N GLY A 139 9.51 -11.34 -3.29
CA GLY A 139 9.16 -12.61 -2.68
C GLY A 139 7.76 -13.08 -3.04
N GLY A 140 7.45 -14.33 -2.71
CA GLY A 140 6.21 -15.01 -3.03
C GLY A 140 6.33 -15.94 -4.23
N TYR A 141 5.35 -15.98 -5.10
CA TYR A 141 5.36 -16.84 -6.29
C TYR A 141 6.45 -16.43 -7.28
N THR A 142 7.13 -17.42 -7.89
CA THR A 142 8.22 -17.17 -8.85
C THR A 142 7.75 -16.79 -10.24
N SER A 143 6.50 -17.04 -10.54
CA SER A 143 5.90 -16.78 -11.85
C SER A 143 4.48 -16.27 -11.65
N ASN A 144 3.92 -15.73 -12.69
CA ASN A 144 2.49 -15.39 -12.75
C ASN A 144 1.59 -16.61 -13.01
N THR A 145 2.12 -17.82 -12.89
CA THR A 145 1.32 -19.02 -12.73
C THR A 145 1.16 -19.29 -11.25
N SER A 146 -0.05 -19.49 -10.82
CA SER A 146 -0.42 -19.90 -9.47
C SER A 146 0.31 -21.15 -9.05
N TYR A 147 0.54 -21.32 -7.78
CA TYR A 147 1.10 -22.52 -7.17
C TYR A 147 2.44 -22.99 -7.75
N GLY A 148 3.16 -22.11 -8.42
CA GLY A 148 4.55 -22.35 -8.79
C GLY A 148 5.46 -22.39 -7.56
N PRO A 149 6.73 -22.71 -7.71
CA PRO A 149 7.66 -22.62 -6.59
C PRO A 149 7.67 -21.20 -6.02
N TYR A 150 7.76 -21.08 -4.70
CA TYR A 150 7.68 -19.80 -3.99
C TYR A 150 8.95 -18.96 -4.01
N ALA A 151 9.99 -19.45 -4.69
CA ALA A 151 11.29 -18.83 -4.65
C ALA A 151 11.40 -17.65 -5.61
N VAL A 152 11.44 -16.43 -5.11
CA VAL A 152 11.89 -15.26 -5.84
C VAL A 152 13.28 -14.89 -5.36
N GLY A 153 14.22 -14.73 -6.28
CA GLY A 153 15.61 -14.48 -5.92
C GLY A 153 16.37 -15.69 -5.35
N GLY A 154 15.76 -16.87 -5.35
CA GLY A 154 16.37 -18.14 -4.93
C GLY A 154 16.09 -18.55 -3.49
N ASP A 155 15.43 -17.70 -2.71
CA ASP A 155 15.02 -18.03 -1.34
C ASP A 155 13.54 -18.38 -1.30
N GLU A 156 13.23 -19.51 -0.68
CA GLU A 156 11.86 -19.98 -0.54
C GLU A 156 11.19 -19.27 0.63
N HIS A 157 10.11 -18.55 0.37
CA HIS A 157 9.19 -18.13 1.41
C HIS A 157 7.75 -18.25 0.92
N HIS A 158 6.86 -18.52 1.82
CA HIS A 158 5.46 -18.69 1.50
C HIS A 158 4.85 -17.36 1.05
N PRO A 159 3.96 -17.33 0.05
CA PRO A 159 3.10 -16.17 -0.19
C PRO A 159 2.16 -15.94 0.99
N ASP A 160 1.30 -14.95 0.89
CA ASP A 160 0.38 -14.49 1.94
C ASP A 160 1.13 -13.71 3.03
N ILE A 161 1.41 -12.45 2.74
CA ILE A 161 2.27 -11.60 3.57
C ILE A 161 1.43 -10.86 4.62
N HIS A 162 1.59 -11.25 5.87
CA HIS A 162 0.86 -10.67 6.99
C HIS A 162 1.64 -9.65 7.81
N ALA A 163 2.96 -9.71 7.73
CA ALA A 163 3.83 -8.82 8.50
C ALA A 163 5.13 -8.55 7.76
N LEU A 164 5.63 -7.33 7.92
CA LEU A 164 6.95 -6.90 7.44
C LEU A 164 7.62 -6.14 8.58
N ALA A 165 8.84 -6.51 8.92
CA ALA A 165 9.61 -5.86 9.97
C ALA A 165 11.08 -5.69 9.56
N TYR A 166 11.57 -4.45 9.64
CA TYR A 166 12.99 -4.17 9.47
C TYR A 166 13.78 -4.49 10.74
N ASP A 167 14.99 -4.99 10.57
CA ASP A 167 15.93 -5.18 11.69
C ASP A 167 16.24 -3.81 12.31
N PRO A 168 16.08 -3.64 13.63
CA PRO A 168 16.31 -2.36 14.30
C PRO A 168 17.78 -1.93 14.30
N ASN A 169 18.70 -2.84 14.00
CA ASN A 169 20.15 -2.57 13.95
C ASN A 169 20.69 -2.49 12.51
N ASN A 170 19.90 -2.91 11.53
CA ASN A 170 20.29 -2.88 10.12
C ASN A 170 19.08 -2.71 9.20
N SER A 171 18.85 -1.48 8.77
CA SER A 171 17.74 -1.10 7.89
C SER A 171 17.72 -1.81 6.52
N ASN A 172 18.77 -2.54 6.17
CA ASN A 172 18.83 -3.33 4.94
C ASN A 172 18.37 -4.78 5.10
N ILE A 173 17.97 -5.18 6.31
CA ILE A 173 17.41 -6.49 6.59
C ILE A 173 15.92 -6.35 6.87
N LEU A 174 15.12 -7.06 6.09
CA LEU A 174 13.66 -7.14 6.22
C LEU A 174 13.27 -8.59 6.53
N PHE A 175 12.37 -8.77 7.49
CA PHE A 175 11.75 -10.02 7.87
C PHE A 175 10.27 -10.02 7.54
#